data_7c14c05408ef35e6890aab0dcf064c25
#
_entry.id   7c14c05408ef35e6890aab0dcf064c25
#
_cell.length_a   1.000
_cell.length_b   1.000
_cell.length_c   1.000
_cell.angle_alpha   90.00
_cell.angle_beta   90.00
_cell.angle_gamma   90.00
#
_symmetry.space_group_name_H-M   'P 1'
#
loop_
_entity.id
_entity.type
_entity.pdbx_description
1 polymer ?
#
loop_
_entity_poly.entity_id
_entity_poly.type
_entity_poly.pdbx_seq_one_letter_code
_entity_poly.pdbx_strand_id
1 'polypeptide(L)'
;MKIFQKKGILSKAIERDAKNMKKILEDIKTNTYERFYLFYGEEKYMISQMKNQLKKALVSEDDTMNYSYFEGKRSDAIEIIELAKTLPFFSDHRFLILEETGLGKKSDDTFIEGLKEASDTSVVLFIEDSVDKRSKIYKFLSKEGHAVCFESAGDKELSRWLASLLKKEGKQMSSATMRSFLYRCGSDMYTLKNELEKLISYVGEREEITIRDLEELTSSQTTNQIFVMLEAIARKQREKVLTLYYDLIELKESPFGILALLVRQCNQLLQVKDLDCLGKSNGMIAKQMKVPAFVVGKLKDQAKMFSMDTLRDMIEACAKTDESIKTGKISDRVGVELLLIQFSQK
;
A
#
# COMPACT_ATOMS: atom_id res chain seq x y z
N MET A 1 14.43 30.33 -2.67
CA MET A 1 15.13 29.74 -3.84
C MET A 1 15.40 28.23 -3.75
N LYS A 2 15.71 27.63 -2.59
CA LYS A 2 15.96 26.16 -2.43
C LYS A 2 14.72 25.25 -2.58
N ILE A 3 13.49 25.75 -2.37
CA ILE A 3 12.23 24.96 -2.47
C ILE A 3 11.81 24.75 -3.93
N PHE A 4 12.10 25.69 -4.81
CA PHE A 4 11.77 25.55 -6.25
C PHE A 4 12.71 24.63 -7.01
N GLN A 5 13.97 24.50 -6.58
CA GLN A 5 14.91 23.53 -7.17
C GLN A 5 14.56 22.07 -6.82
N LYS A 6 14.05 21.79 -5.59
CA LYS A 6 13.57 20.45 -5.22
C LYS A 6 12.37 19.98 -6.04
N LYS A 7 11.43 20.87 -6.39
CA LYS A 7 10.26 20.50 -7.24
C LYS A 7 10.69 20.13 -8.68
N GLY A 8 11.65 20.81 -9.25
CA GLY A 8 12.14 20.52 -10.60
C GLY A 8 12.93 19.21 -10.69
N ILE A 9 13.65 18.82 -9.64
CA ILE A 9 14.40 17.55 -9.57
C ILE A 9 13.44 16.37 -9.36
N LEU A 10 12.41 16.52 -8.51
CA LEU A 10 11.36 15.52 -8.30
C LEU A 10 10.57 15.25 -9.60
N SER A 11 10.19 16.29 -10.33
CA SER A 11 9.48 16.18 -11.62
C SER A 11 10.29 15.39 -12.65
N LYS A 12 11.59 15.67 -12.78
CA LYS A 12 12.48 14.93 -13.70
C LYS A 12 12.72 13.48 -13.31
N ALA A 13 12.74 13.16 -12.01
CA ALA A 13 12.87 11.78 -11.53
C ALA A 13 11.62 10.96 -11.88
N ILE A 14 10.43 11.48 -11.58
CA ILE A 14 9.14 10.85 -11.90
C ILE A 14 8.97 10.63 -13.41
N GLU A 15 9.34 11.62 -14.22
CA GLU A 15 9.33 11.51 -15.69
C GLU A 15 10.29 10.42 -16.19
N ARG A 16 11.47 10.27 -15.57
CA ARG A 16 12.45 9.24 -15.93
C ARG A 16 11.93 7.85 -15.55
N ASP A 17 11.37 7.68 -14.37
CA ASP A 17 10.85 6.38 -13.91
C ASP A 17 9.65 5.93 -14.75
N ALA A 18 8.74 6.85 -15.11
CA ALA A 18 7.65 6.59 -16.06
C ALA A 18 8.16 6.22 -17.46
N LYS A 19 9.24 6.85 -17.92
CA LYS A 19 9.88 6.53 -19.22
C LYS A 19 10.52 5.14 -19.17
N ASN A 20 11.24 4.80 -18.11
CA ASN A 20 11.88 3.49 -17.96
C ASN A 20 10.83 2.37 -17.83
N MET A 21 9.72 2.61 -17.11
CA MET A 21 8.62 1.63 -17.08
C MET A 21 8.03 1.37 -18.47
N LYS A 22 7.86 2.41 -19.29
CA LYS A 22 7.41 2.23 -20.69
C LYS A 22 8.39 1.43 -21.52
N LYS A 23 9.69 1.64 -21.33
CA LYS A 23 10.73 0.87 -22.03
C LYS A 23 10.67 -0.61 -21.67
N ILE A 24 10.53 -0.95 -20.37
CA ILE A 24 10.38 -2.36 -19.94
C ILE A 24 9.18 -3.03 -20.62
N LEU A 25 8.05 -2.31 -20.72
CA LEU A 25 6.87 -2.82 -21.44
C LEU A 25 7.11 -2.94 -22.96
N GLU A 26 7.97 -2.11 -23.51
CA GLU A 26 8.41 -2.18 -24.91
C GLU A 26 9.36 -3.35 -25.12
N ASP A 27 10.34 -3.55 -24.23
CA ASP A 27 11.26 -4.69 -24.22
C ASP A 27 10.48 -6.02 -24.24
N ILE A 28 9.44 -6.13 -23.38
CA ILE A 28 8.56 -7.31 -23.35
C ILE A 28 7.82 -7.51 -24.67
N LYS A 29 7.35 -6.43 -25.32
CA LYS A 29 6.61 -6.52 -26.59
C LYS A 29 7.49 -6.85 -27.78
N THR A 30 8.72 -6.36 -27.77
CA THR A 30 9.67 -6.54 -28.88
C THR A 30 10.55 -7.76 -28.69
N ASN A 31 10.44 -8.44 -27.55
CA ASN A 31 11.31 -9.55 -27.12
C ASN A 31 12.80 -9.18 -27.14
N THR A 32 13.10 -7.95 -26.74
CA THR A 32 14.47 -7.41 -26.68
C THR A 32 14.73 -6.91 -25.26
N TYR A 33 15.62 -7.55 -24.52
CA TYR A 33 15.80 -7.29 -23.10
C TYR A 33 17.18 -6.71 -22.82
N GLU A 34 17.23 -5.81 -21.83
CA GLU A 34 18.48 -5.37 -21.23
C GLU A 34 19.00 -6.44 -20.26
N ARG A 35 20.33 -6.48 -20.08
CA ARG A 35 20.94 -7.44 -19.15
C ARG A 35 20.55 -7.20 -17.70
N PHE A 36 20.27 -5.95 -17.31
CA PHE A 36 20.00 -5.58 -15.94
C PHE A 36 18.73 -4.77 -15.79
N TYR A 37 17.94 -5.15 -14.79
CA TYR A 37 16.78 -4.39 -14.33
C TYR A 37 16.91 -4.16 -12.83
N LEU A 38 16.57 -2.96 -12.35
CA LEU A 38 16.53 -2.62 -10.93
C LEU A 38 15.17 -2.01 -10.60
N PHE A 39 14.36 -2.74 -9.83
CA PHE A 39 13.08 -2.28 -9.31
C PHE A 39 13.26 -1.95 -7.82
N TYR A 40 12.82 -0.77 -7.41
CA TYR A 40 12.92 -0.37 -6.02
C TYR A 40 11.80 0.59 -5.64
N GLY A 41 11.43 0.62 -4.34
CA GLY A 41 10.40 1.52 -3.82
C GLY A 41 9.35 0.82 -2.97
N GLU A 42 8.33 1.59 -2.57
CA GLU A 42 7.33 1.18 -1.60
C GLU A 42 6.15 0.42 -2.23
N GLU A 43 5.91 0.59 -3.56
CA GLU A 43 4.74 0.02 -4.21
C GLU A 43 4.98 -1.44 -4.64
N LYS A 44 4.89 -2.34 -3.67
CA LYS A 44 5.17 -3.77 -3.83
C LYS A 44 4.26 -4.46 -4.85
N TYR A 45 3.00 -4.02 -4.97
CA TYR A 45 2.06 -4.57 -5.95
C TYR A 45 2.57 -4.37 -7.38
N MET A 46 2.96 -3.13 -7.73
CA MET A 46 3.45 -2.82 -9.07
C MET A 46 4.77 -3.53 -9.38
N ILE A 47 5.67 -3.61 -8.39
CA ILE A 47 6.92 -4.38 -8.51
C ILE A 47 6.61 -5.84 -8.83
N SER A 48 5.70 -6.47 -8.06
CA SER A 48 5.29 -7.86 -8.26
C SER A 48 4.64 -8.08 -9.62
N GLN A 49 3.78 -7.18 -10.09
CA GLN A 49 3.16 -7.25 -11.41
C GLN A 49 4.21 -7.19 -12.52
N MET A 50 5.16 -6.24 -12.44
CA MET A 50 6.21 -6.09 -13.45
C MET A 50 7.19 -7.26 -13.43
N LYS A 51 7.59 -7.74 -12.25
CA LYS A 51 8.38 -8.97 -12.07
C LYS A 51 7.72 -10.15 -12.77
N ASN A 52 6.43 -10.38 -12.53
CA ASN A 52 5.69 -11.49 -13.12
C ASN A 52 5.54 -11.36 -14.64
N GLN A 53 5.38 -10.15 -15.16
CA GLN A 53 5.34 -9.92 -16.61
C GLN A 53 6.70 -10.24 -17.28
N LEU A 54 7.81 -9.78 -16.70
CA LEU A 54 9.16 -10.11 -17.18
C LEU A 54 9.42 -11.63 -17.10
N LYS A 55 9.05 -12.26 -15.96
CA LYS A 55 9.22 -13.71 -15.81
C LYS A 55 8.48 -14.49 -16.91
N LYS A 56 7.21 -14.17 -17.14
CA LYS A 56 6.39 -14.84 -18.16
C LYS A 56 6.90 -14.61 -19.60
N ALA A 57 7.58 -13.49 -19.82
CA ALA A 57 8.13 -13.17 -21.14
C ALA A 57 9.50 -13.83 -21.40
N LEU A 58 10.30 -14.05 -20.34
CA LEU A 58 11.69 -14.55 -20.45
C LEU A 58 11.79 -16.06 -20.29
N VAL A 59 10.93 -16.67 -19.47
CA VAL A 59 11.01 -18.09 -19.12
C VAL A 59 9.62 -18.73 -19.11
N SER A 60 9.53 -19.98 -19.62
CA SER A 60 8.29 -20.75 -19.52
C SER A 60 7.99 -21.14 -18.06
N GLU A 61 6.72 -21.48 -17.74
CA GLU A 61 6.32 -21.80 -16.37
C GLU A 61 7.07 -23.02 -15.81
N ASP A 62 7.46 -23.99 -16.67
CA ASP A 62 8.14 -25.23 -16.30
C ASP A 62 9.67 -25.15 -16.42
N ASP A 63 10.22 -24.01 -16.83
CA ASP A 63 11.67 -23.85 -17.03
C ASP A 63 12.38 -23.59 -15.71
N THR A 64 12.85 -24.67 -15.09
CA THR A 64 13.65 -24.61 -13.84
C THR A 64 15.15 -24.49 -14.12
N MET A 65 15.60 -24.70 -15.35
CA MET A 65 17.02 -24.68 -15.71
C MET A 65 17.54 -23.27 -15.98
N ASN A 66 16.69 -22.39 -16.53
CA ASN A 66 17.05 -21.05 -16.90
C ASN A 66 16.50 -19.97 -15.95
N TYR A 67 15.83 -20.39 -14.87
CA TYR A 67 15.28 -19.50 -13.86
C TYR A 67 15.93 -19.74 -12.51
N SER A 68 16.44 -18.67 -11.89
CA SER A 68 16.99 -18.71 -10.54
C SER A 68 16.43 -17.56 -9.71
N TYR A 69 16.06 -17.84 -8.46
CA TYR A 69 15.48 -16.86 -7.53
C TYR A 69 16.28 -16.85 -6.22
N PHE A 70 16.79 -15.69 -5.88
CA PHE A 70 17.55 -15.46 -4.67
C PHE A 70 16.81 -14.44 -3.81
N GLU A 71 16.61 -14.76 -2.54
CA GLU A 71 15.89 -13.92 -1.58
C GLU A 71 16.69 -13.70 -0.30
N GLY A 72 16.72 -12.45 0.14
CA GLY A 72 17.31 -12.06 1.43
C GLY A 72 18.82 -11.98 1.41
N LYS A 73 19.35 -11.45 2.51
CA LYS A 73 20.77 -11.03 2.65
C LYS A 73 21.79 -12.18 2.73
N ARG A 74 21.34 -13.43 2.76
CA ARG A 74 22.23 -14.62 2.79
C ARG A 74 22.54 -15.16 1.40
N SER A 75 22.07 -14.51 0.34
CA SER A 75 22.32 -14.92 -1.03
C SER A 75 23.80 -14.84 -1.36
N ASP A 76 24.33 -15.88 -1.99
CA ASP A 76 25.76 -15.96 -2.34
C ASP A 76 26.04 -15.15 -3.61
N ALA A 77 26.82 -14.07 -3.46
CA ALA A 77 27.19 -13.19 -4.56
C ALA A 77 28.05 -13.90 -5.63
N ILE A 78 28.87 -14.89 -5.23
CA ILE A 78 29.72 -15.65 -6.15
C ILE A 78 28.84 -16.56 -7.01
N GLU A 79 27.92 -17.29 -6.40
CA GLU A 79 26.96 -18.14 -7.11
C GLU A 79 26.15 -17.34 -8.12
N ILE A 80 25.67 -16.15 -7.74
CA ILE A 80 24.89 -15.27 -8.64
C ILE A 80 25.74 -14.86 -9.85
N ILE A 81 27.01 -14.48 -9.66
CA ILE A 81 27.92 -14.11 -10.75
C ILE A 81 28.15 -15.29 -11.68
N GLU A 82 28.45 -16.46 -11.16
CA GLU A 82 28.71 -17.65 -11.97
C GLU A 82 27.47 -18.06 -12.79
N LEU A 83 26.29 -18.00 -12.18
CA LEU A 83 25.06 -18.25 -12.93
C LEU A 83 24.80 -17.17 -14.01
N ALA A 84 25.09 -15.91 -13.73
CA ALA A 84 24.92 -14.84 -14.71
C ALA A 84 25.87 -14.96 -15.90
N LYS A 85 27.04 -15.59 -15.75
CA LYS A 85 28.00 -15.89 -16.83
C LYS A 85 27.60 -17.10 -17.68
N THR A 86 26.72 -17.98 -17.14
CA THR A 86 26.36 -19.23 -17.78
C THR A 86 25.35 -19.00 -18.90
N LEU A 87 25.55 -19.61 -20.06
CA LEU A 87 24.60 -19.58 -21.16
C LEU A 87 23.29 -20.31 -20.80
N PRO A 88 22.16 -19.90 -21.36
CA PRO A 88 20.89 -20.58 -21.13
C PRO A 88 20.91 -21.98 -21.77
N PHE A 89 20.14 -22.91 -21.18
CA PHE A 89 20.01 -24.27 -21.62
C PHE A 89 18.74 -24.44 -22.46
N PHE A 90 18.89 -24.66 -23.76
CA PHE A 90 17.77 -24.78 -24.72
C PHE A 90 16.74 -23.65 -24.63
N SER A 91 17.16 -22.41 -24.31
CA SER A 91 16.32 -21.22 -24.22
C SER A 91 17.07 -20.00 -24.73
N ASP A 92 16.35 -18.92 -25.05
CA ASP A 92 16.97 -17.68 -25.52
C ASP A 92 17.62 -16.89 -24.38
N HIS A 93 17.06 -17.00 -23.16
CA HIS A 93 17.49 -16.21 -22.02
C HIS A 93 17.61 -17.05 -20.75
N ARG A 94 18.55 -16.65 -19.88
CA ARG A 94 18.62 -17.03 -18.47
C ARG A 94 18.09 -15.87 -17.64
N PHE A 95 17.20 -16.15 -16.69
CA PHE A 95 16.59 -15.12 -15.86
C PHE A 95 16.90 -15.32 -14.38
N LEU A 96 17.58 -14.36 -13.77
CA LEU A 96 17.90 -14.34 -12.34
C LEU A 96 17.12 -13.23 -11.65
N ILE A 97 16.44 -13.54 -10.56
CA ILE A 97 15.78 -12.57 -9.70
C ILE A 97 16.50 -12.51 -8.36
N LEU A 98 16.84 -11.31 -7.93
CA LEU A 98 17.55 -10.98 -6.69
C LEU A 98 16.64 -10.07 -5.85
N GLU A 99 15.83 -10.66 -4.96
CA GLU A 99 14.84 -9.93 -4.19
C GLU A 99 15.30 -9.74 -2.75
N GLU A 100 15.40 -8.46 -2.30
CA GLU A 100 15.83 -8.04 -0.96
C GLU A 100 17.19 -8.63 -0.53
N THR A 101 18.05 -8.91 -1.50
CA THR A 101 19.41 -9.45 -1.23
C THR A 101 20.33 -8.40 -0.64
N GLY A 102 20.01 -7.13 -0.82
CA GLY A 102 20.86 -5.99 -0.47
C GLY A 102 21.95 -5.71 -1.51
N LEU A 103 22.17 -6.61 -2.47
CA LEU A 103 23.20 -6.45 -3.50
C LEU A 103 22.88 -5.30 -4.46
N GLY A 104 21.61 -4.99 -4.69
CA GLY A 104 21.18 -3.80 -5.43
C GLY A 104 21.34 -2.49 -4.66
N LYS A 105 21.45 -2.54 -3.34
CA LYS A 105 21.66 -1.37 -2.45
C LYS A 105 23.12 -1.02 -2.32
N LYS A 106 23.93 -2.03 -1.98
CA LYS A 106 25.36 -1.90 -1.75
C LYS A 106 26.06 -3.20 -2.14
N SER A 107 27.02 -3.09 -3.03
CA SER A 107 27.90 -4.17 -3.44
C SER A 107 29.33 -3.69 -3.45
N ASP A 108 30.27 -4.61 -3.33
CA ASP A 108 31.68 -4.34 -3.52
C ASP A 108 32.04 -4.24 -5.02
N ASP A 109 33.26 -3.80 -5.27
CA ASP A 109 33.72 -3.64 -6.65
C ASP A 109 33.88 -5.00 -7.34
N THR A 110 34.18 -6.07 -6.63
CA THR A 110 34.31 -7.45 -7.16
C THR A 110 33.00 -7.94 -7.73
N PHE A 111 31.87 -7.72 -7.05
CA PHE A 111 30.56 -8.10 -7.54
C PHE A 111 30.19 -7.33 -8.82
N ILE A 112 30.48 -6.01 -8.87
CA ILE A 112 30.20 -5.19 -10.04
C ILE A 112 31.05 -5.64 -11.24
N GLU A 113 32.32 -5.93 -11.05
CA GLU A 113 33.20 -6.45 -12.10
C GLU A 113 32.69 -7.83 -12.60
N GLY A 114 32.28 -8.72 -11.67
CA GLY A 114 31.69 -9.99 -12.05
C GLY A 114 30.42 -9.86 -12.90
N LEU A 115 29.54 -8.89 -12.58
CA LEU A 115 28.34 -8.60 -13.38
C LEU A 115 28.66 -8.07 -14.80
N LYS A 116 29.79 -7.38 -14.99
CA LYS A 116 30.19 -6.94 -16.34
C LYS A 116 30.48 -8.12 -17.28
N GLU A 117 30.93 -9.24 -16.70
CA GLU A 117 31.22 -10.48 -17.43
C GLU A 117 29.97 -11.36 -17.65
N ALA A 118 28.80 -10.93 -17.18
CA ALA A 118 27.54 -11.65 -17.41
C ALA A 118 27.29 -11.85 -18.91
N SER A 119 26.73 -13.02 -19.25
CA SER A 119 26.37 -13.34 -20.64
C SER A 119 25.35 -12.32 -21.18
N ASP A 120 25.44 -11.99 -22.45
CA ASP A 120 24.46 -11.10 -23.12
C ASP A 120 23.05 -11.73 -23.17
N THR A 121 22.95 -13.04 -22.95
CA THR A 121 21.68 -13.78 -22.86
C THR A 121 21.14 -13.88 -21.43
N SER A 122 21.88 -13.37 -20.44
CA SER A 122 21.45 -13.38 -19.04
C SER A 122 20.76 -12.08 -18.67
N VAL A 123 19.55 -12.18 -18.13
CA VAL A 123 18.77 -11.06 -17.61
C VAL A 123 18.72 -11.14 -16.09
N VAL A 124 19.20 -10.11 -15.41
CA VAL A 124 19.26 -10.05 -13.95
C VAL A 124 18.37 -8.94 -13.43
N LEU A 125 17.34 -9.30 -12.66
CA LEU A 125 16.40 -8.38 -12.02
C LEU A 125 16.73 -8.23 -10.55
N PHE A 126 17.11 -7.03 -10.13
CA PHE A 126 17.28 -6.64 -8.74
C PHE A 126 15.98 -6.01 -8.23
N ILE A 127 15.52 -6.45 -7.06
CA ILE A 127 14.33 -5.91 -6.37
C ILE A 127 14.73 -5.52 -4.96
N GLU A 128 14.59 -4.24 -4.60
CA GLU A 128 14.99 -3.69 -3.31
C GLU A 128 13.96 -2.68 -2.79
N ASP A 129 13.80 -2.56 -1.45
CA ASP A 129 12.91 -1.55 -0.86
C ASP A 129 13.38 -0.12 -1.17
N SER A 130 14.69 0.07 -1.14
CA SER A 130 15.31 1.38 -1.33
C SER A 130 16.74 1.24 -1.83
N VAL A 131 17.25 2.26 -2.49
CA VAL A 131 18.62 2.29 -3.01
C VAL A 131 19.32 3.62 -2.72
N ASP A 132 20.64 3.63 -2.54
CA ASP A 132 21.41 4.87 -2.59
C ASP A 132 21.79 5.18 -4.05
N LYS A 133 21.16 6.19 -4.62
CA LYS A 133 21.42 6.64 -6.01
C LYS A 133 22.87 7.10 -6.26
N ARG A 134 23.67 7.28 -5.21
CA ARG A 134 25.09 7.63 -5.29
C ARG A 134 25.99 6.41 -5.32
N SER A 135 25.48 5.23 -4.96
CA SER A 135 26.26 3.99 -4.91
C SER A 135 26.79 3.60 -6.31
N LYS A 136 27.90 2.88 -6.34
CA LYS A 136 28.50 2.39 -7.58
C LYS A 136 27.57 1.42 -8.29
N ILE A 137 26.93 0.51 -7.54
CA ILE A 137 26.02 -0.49 -8.10
C ILE A 137 24.78 0.17 -8.74
N TYR A 138 24.18 1.18 -8.10
CA TYR A 138 23.05 1.91 -8.69
C TYR A 138 23.43 2.59 -10.00
N LYS A 139 24.62 3.25 -10.04
CA LYS A 139 25.12 3.90 -11.26
C LYS A 139 25.37 2.89 -12.37
N PHE A 140 25.93 1.74 -12.04
CA PHE A 140 26.17 0.65 -12.98
C PHE A 140 24.85 0.14 -13.55
N LEU A 141 23.91 -0.32 -12.71
CA LEU A 141 22.63 -0.86 -13.12
C LEU A 141 21.77 0.17 -13.90
N SER A 142 21.87 1.46 -13.55
CA SER A 142 21.14 2.53 -14.27
C SER A 142 21.75 2.88 -15.63
N LYS A 143 23.02 2.55 -15.86
CA LYS A 143 23.74 2.81 -17.12
C LYS A 143 23.60 1.63 -18.07
N GLU A 144 23.78 0.42 -17.57
CA GLU A 144 23.82 -0.82 -18.34
C GLU A 144 22.44 -1.51 -18.45
N GLY A 145 21.36 -0.86 -17.93
CA GLY A 145 20.01 -1.40 -17.94
C GLY A 145 18.97 -0.39 -17.51
N HIS A 146 17.86 -0.87 -16.95
CA HIS A 146 16.72 -0.04 -16.54
C HIS A 146 16.53 -0.04 -15.02
N ALA A 147 16.66 1.13 -14.39
CA ALA A 147 16.32 1.35 -12.98
C ALA A 147 14.98 2.12 -12.87
N VAL A 148 14.02 1.54 -12.16
CA VAL A 148 12.67 2.09 -11.98
C VAL A 148 12.33 2.18 -10.50
N CYS A 149 11.89 3.37 -10.06
CA CYS A 149 11.34 3.60 -8.73
C CYS A 149 9.82 3.42 -8.77
N PHE A 150 9.30 2.58 -7.91
CA PHE A 150 7.87 2.36 -7.70
C PHE A 150 7.44 3.08 -6.42
N GLU A 151 7.12 4.36 -6.54
CA GLU A 151 6.60 5.16 -5.44
C GLU A 151 5.14 4.82 -5.17
N SER A 152 4.70 5.01 -3.91
CA SER A 152 3.29 4.84 -3.54
C SER A 152 2.40 5.70 -4.42
N ALA A 153 1.39 5.07 -5.02
CA ALA A 153 0.47 5.75 -5.94
C ALA A 153 -0.45 6.72 -5.21
N GLY A 154 -0.62 7.92 -5.74
CA GLY A 154 -1.59 8.89 -5.22
C GLY A 154 -3.02 8.56 -5.68
N ASP A 155 -4.03 9.19 -5.04
CA ASP A 155 -5.46 8.96 -5.30
C ASP A 155 -5.83 9.03 -6.79
N LYS A 156 -5.20 9.93 -7.56
CA LYS A 156 -5.46 10.07 -9.00
C LYS A 156 -4.91 8.89 -9.80
N GLU A 157 -3.75 8.38 -9.42
CA GLU A 157 -3.11 7.23 -10.06
C GLU A 157 -3.89 5.96 -9.72
N LEU A 158 -4.23 5.77 -8.44
CA LEU A 158 -5.08 4.67 -7.98
C LEU A 158 -6.43 4.67 -8.69
N SER A 159 -7.10 5.83 -8.80
CA SER A 159 -8.37 5.93 -9.52
C SER A 159 -8.25 5.53 -10.99
N ARG A 160 -7.17 5.94 -11.69
CA ARG A 160 -6.91 5.57 -13.09
C ARG A 160 -6.61 4.09 -13.24
N TRP A 161 -5.84 3.54 -12.32
CA TRP A 161 -5.53 2.12 -12.29
C TRP A 161 -6.80 1.27 -12.08
N LEU A 162 -7.61 1.59 -11.07
CA LEU A 162 -8.88 0.92 -10.79
C LEU A 162 -9.84 1.02 -11.98
N ALA A 163 -9.95 2.20 -12.61
CA ALA A 163 -10.77 2.38 -13.81
C ALA A 163 -10.28 1.49 -14.97
N SER A 164 -8.96 1.28 -15.09
CA SER A 164 -8.42 0.38 -16.10
C SER A 164 -8.74 -1.10 -15.84
N LEU A 165 -8.79 -1.51 -14.56
CA LEU A 165 -9.21 -2.86 -14.17
C LEU A 165 -10.70 -3.06 -14.42
N LEU A 166 -11.54 -2.12 -14.00
CA LEU A 166 -12.98 -2.15 -14.24
C LEU A 166 -13.30 -2.27 -15.74
N LYS A 167 -12.62 -1.49 -16.59
CA LYS A 167 -12.82 -1.54 -18.04
C LYS A 167 -12.50 -2.91 -18.63
N LYS A 168 -11.48 -3.63 -18.14
CA LYS A 168 -11.16 -4.99 -18.59
C LYS A 168 -12.28 -5.98 -18.29
N GLU A 169 -12.99 -5.76 -17.19
CA GLU A 169 -14.11 -6.60 -16.73
C GLU A 169 -15.48 -6.10 -17.23
N GLY A 170 -15.51 -5.12 -18.14
CA GLY A 170 -16.74 -4.52 -18.64
C GLY A 170 -17.56 -3.78 -17.57
N LYS A 171 -16.88 -3.28 -16.52
CA LYS A 171 -17.51 -2.60 -15.38
C LYS A 171 -17.15 -1.12 -15.35
N GLN A 172 -17.98 -0.35 -14.63
CA GLN A 172 -17.74 1.07 -14.41
C GLN A 172 -18.19 1.52 -13.02
N MET A 173 -17.57 2.59 -12.54
CA MET A 173 -17.94 3.30 -11.32
C MET A 173 -18.01 4.79 -11.57
N SER A 174 -18.97 5.48 -10.94
CA SER A 174 -18.97 6.93 -10.89
C SER A 174 -17.73 7.48 -10.15
N SER A 175 -17.32 8.71 -10.44
CA SER A 175 -16.22 9.35 -9.71
C SER A 175 -16.51 9.48 -8.21
N ALA A 176 -17.77 9.56 -7.80
CA ALA A 176 -18.18 9.60 -6.39
C ALA A 176 -18.01 8.21 -5.75
N THR A 177 -18.46 7.16 -6.42
CA THR A 177 -18.30 5.76 -5.99
C THR A 177 -16.82 5.39 -5.86
N MET A 178 -15.99 5.76 -6.86
CA MET A 178 -14.54 5.53 -6.83
C MET A 178 -13.85 6.18 -5.63
N ARG A 179 -14.17 7.44 -5.33
CA ARG A 179 -13.64 8.12 -4.13
C ARG A 179 -14.08 7.45 -2.84
N SER A 180 -15.34 7.01 -2.77
CA SER A 180 -15.87 6.28 -1.62
C SER A 180 -15.14 4.94 -1.44
N PHE A 181 -14.89 4.22 -2.53
CA PHE A 181 -14.13 2.97 -2.53
C PHE A 181 -12.71 3.16 -1.99
N LEU A 182 -11.95 4.10 -2.54
CA LEU A 182 -10.60 4.42 -2.08
C LEU A 182 -10.56 4.83 -0.60
N TYR A 183 -11.54 5.62 -0.17
CA TYR A 183 -11.63 6.01 1.23
C TYR A 183 -11.84 4.80 2.17
N ARG A 184 -12.68 3.85 1.77
CA ARG A 184 -13.01 2.65 2.55
C ARG A 184 -11.88 1.63 2.59
N CYS A 185 -11.26 1.37 1.44
CA CYS A 185 -10.26 0.33 1.27
C CYS A 185 -8.82 0.83 1.50
N GLY A 186 -8.61 2.16 1.59
CA GLY A 186 -7.27 2.75 1.74
C GLY A 186 -6.53 2.85 0.41
N SER A 187 -5.18 2.88 0.49
CA SER A 187 -4.30 3.09 -0.67
C SER A 187 -3.44 1.87 -1.02
N ASP A 188 -3.54 0.78 -0.27
CA ASP A 188 -2.83 -0.46 -0.56
C ASP A 188 -3.41 -1.14 -1.80
N MET A 189 -2.58 -1.31 -2.84
CA MET A 189 -3.05 -1.81 -4.12
C MET A 189 -3.46 -3.29 -4.10
N TYR A 190 -2.88 -4.13 -3.22
CA TYR A 190 -3.34 -5.50 -3.04
C TYR A 190 -4.74 -5.54 -2.44
N THR A 191 -4.97 -4.78 -1.38
CA THR A 191 -6.28 -4.64 -0.74
C THR A 191 -7.31 -4.10 -1.72
N LEU A 192 -6.98 -3.02 -2.45
CA LEU A 192 -7.86 -2.42 -3.44
C LEU A 192 -8.25 -3.41 -4.55
N LYS A 193 -7.29 -4.21 -5.03
CA LYS A 193 -7.57 -5.22 -6.05
C LYS A 193 -8.51 -6.29 -5.53
N ASN A 194 -8.23 -6.85 -4.35
CA ASN A 194 -9.04 -7.90 -3.74
C ASN A 194 -10.48 -7.42 -3.46
N GLU A 195 -10.64 -6.21 -2.92
CA GLU A 195 -11.96 -5.62 -2.68
C GLU A 195 -12.71 -5.33 -3.98
N LEU A 196 -11.99 -4.87 -5.03
CA LEU A 196 -12.57 -4.66 -6.35
C LEU A 196 -13.05 -5.97 -6.98
N GLU A 197 -12.27 -7.05 -6.90
CA GLU A 197 -12.63 -8.38 -7.42
C GLU A 197 -13.88 -8.94 -6.72
N LYS A 198 -14.00 -8.75 -5.40
CA LYS A 198 -15.22 -9.09 -4.66
C LYS A 198 -16.44 -8.30 -5.16
N LEU A 199 -16.28 -6.99 -5.38
CA LEU A 199 -17.34 -6.14 -5.90
C LEU A 199 -17.78 -6.55 -7.31
N ILE A 200 -16.84 -6.85 -8.20
CA ILE A 200 -17.09 -7.33 -9.54
C ILE A 200 -17.88 -8.63 -9.50
N SER A 201 -17.45 -9.57 -8.65
CA SER A 201 -18.14 -10.86 -8.47
C SER A 201 -19.56 -10.69 -7.92
N TYR A 202 -19.76 -9.76 -6.98
CA TYR A 202 -21.06 -9.49 -6.36
C TYR A 202 -22.06 -8.87 -7.34
N VAL A 203 -21.63 -7.88 -8.11
CA VAL A 203 -22.55 -7.22 -9.07
C VAL A 203 -22.89 -8.11 -10.25
N GLY A 204 -22.15 -9.20 -10.47
CA GLY A 204 -22.41 -10.17 -11.53
C GLY A 204 -22.44 -9.53 -12.92
N GLU A 205 -23.53 -9.66 -13.63
CA GLU A 205 -23.66 -9.15 -15.01
C GLU A 205 -23.91 -7.63 -15.09
N ARG A 206 -24.26 -6.96 -13.99
CA ARG A 206 -24.48 -5.50 -14.00
C ARG A 206 -23.18 -4.76 -14.35
N GLU A 207 -23.26 -3.78 -15.24
CA GLU A 207 -22.10 -2.97 -15.65
C GLU A 207 -21.69 -1.95 -14.59
N GLU A 208 -22.65 -1.35 -13.89
CA GLU A 208 -22.40 -0.27 -12.94
C GLU A 208 -22.27 -0.80 -11.50
N ILE A 209 -21.15 -0.45 -10.85
CA ILE A 209 -20.93 -0.63 -9.41
C ILE A 209 -21.35 0.66 -8.70
N THR A 210 -22.33 0.55 -7.82
CA THR A 210 -22.93 1.69 -7.12
C THR A 210 -22.38 1.88 -5.70
N ILE A 211 -22.72 3.00 -5.08
CA ILE A 211 -22.37 3.25 -3.66
C ILE A 211 -23.02 2.22 -2.72
N ARG A 212 -24.22 1.71 -3.06
CA ARG A 212 -24.90 0.68 -2.27
C ARG A 212 -24.12 -0.63 -2.26
N ASP A 213 -23.58 -1.04 -3.40
CA ASP A 213 -22.75 -2.25 -3.50
C ASP A 213 -21.51 -2.14 -2.60
N LEU A 214 -20.93 -0.92 -2.50
CA LEU A 214 -19.83 -0.67 -1.57
C LEU A 214 -20.28 -0.79 -0.09
N GLU A 215 -21.48 -0.33 0.22
CA GLU A 215 -22.04 -0.38 1.58
C GLU A 215 -22.33 -1.80 2.04
N GLU A 216 -22.70 -2.67 1.13
CA GLU A 216 -23.03 -4.07 1.43
C GLU A 216 -21.80 -4.98 1.53
N LEU A 217 -20.76 -4.74 0.74
CA LEU A 217 -19.65 -5.69 0.58
C LEU A 217 -18.32 -5.27 1.16
N THR A 218 -18.00 -3.97 1.12
CA THR A 218 -16.67 -3.60 1.61
C THR A 218 -16.66 -3.58 3.13
N SER A 219 -15.52 -3.98 3.70
CA SER A 219 -15.23 -4.02 5.15
C SER A 219 -15.43 -2.69 5.92
N SER A 220 -16.11 -1.73 5.29
CA SER A 220 -16.63 -0.53 5.93
C SER A 220 -17.66 -0.82 7.03
N GLN A 221 -18.17 -2.05 7.12
CA GLN A 221 -19.08 -2.42 8.21
C GLN A 221 -18.41 -2.18 9.54
N THR A 222 -17.18 -2.63 9.72
CA THR A 222 -16.41 -2.41 10.95
C THR A 222 -16.10 -0.93 11.20
N THR A 223 -15.57 -0.21 10.16
CA THR A 223 -15.27 1.23 10.33
C THR A 223 -16.54 2.05 10.53
N ASN A 224 -17.63 1.70 9.85
CA ASN A 224 -18.92 2.37 10.04
C ASN A 224 -19.51 2.08 11.42
N GLN A 225 -19.38 0.85 11.92
CA GLN A 225 -19.80 0.50 13.29
C GLN A 225 -18.96 1.24 14.34
N ILE A 226 -17.66 1.42 14.15
CA ILE A 226 -16.83 2.26 15.03
C ILE A 226 -17.28 3.72 15.00
N PHE A 227 -17.65 4.26 13.85
CA PHE A 227 -18.20 5.60 13.76
C PHE A 227 -19.49 5.72 14.55
N VAL A 228 -20.44 4.80 14.36
CA VAL A 228 -21.71 4.75 15.11
C VAL A 228 -21.47 4.51 16.62
N MET A 229 -20.47 3.69 16.96
CA MET A 229 -20.08 3.44 18.35
C MET A 229 -19.60 4.71 19.03
N LEU A 230 -18.78 5.54 18.38
CA LEU A 230 -18.35 6.83 18.94
C LEU A 230 -19.51 7.82 19.08
N GLU A 231 -20.49 7.82 18.15
CA GLU A 231 -21.70 8.62 18.35
C GLU A 231 -22.51 8.14 19.57
N ALA A 232 -22.62 6.83 19.78
CA ALA A 232 -23.28 6.26 20.93
C ALA A 232 -22.52 6.60 22.24
N ILE A 233 -21.19 6.60 22.23
CA ILE A 233 -20.34 7.06 23.34
C ILE A 233 -20.60 8.53 23.64
N ALA A 234 -20.62 9.41 22.65
CA ALA A 234 -20.90 10.83 22.85
C ALA A 234 -22.29 11.08 23.47
N ARG A 235 -23.26 10.24 23.13
CA ARG A 235 -24.63 10.30 23.64
C ARG A 235 -24.82 9.50 24.94
N LYS A 236 -23.75 8.91 25.49
CA LYS A 236 -23.78 8.08 26.71
C LYS A 236 -24.76 6.88 26.66
N GLN A 237 -24.90 6.31 25.47
CA GLN A 237 -25.77 5.15 25.18
C GLN A 237 -25.02 3.83 25.41
N ARG A 238 -24.68 3.50 26.63
CA ARG A 238 -23.85 2.36 27.05
C ARG A 238 -24.29 1.03 26.43
N GLU A 239 -25.58 0.71 26.51
CA GLU A 239 -26.11 -0.55 25.96
C GLU A 239 -25.81 -0.68 24.46
N LYS A 240 -26.07 0.40 23.73
CA LYS A 240 -25.78 0.43 22.28
C LYS A 240 -24.28 0.28 21.95
N VAL A 241 -23.42 0.89 22.77
CA VAL A 241 -21.96 0.76 22.61
C VAL A 241 -21.53 -0.70 22.77
N LEU A 242 -22.03 -1.39 23.81
CA LEU A 242 -21.71 -2.79 24.06
C LEU A 242 -22.30 -3.73 23.00
N THR A 243 -23.55 -3.48 22.56
CA THR A 243 -24.15 -4.24 21.46
C THR A 243 -23.25 -4.16 20.20
N LEU A 244 -22.87 -2.95 19.77
CA LEU A 244 -21.99 -2.76 18.61
C LEU A 244 -20.63 -3.43 18.78
N TYR A 245 -20.09 -3.45 20.00
CA TYR A 245 -18.84 -4.15 20.30
C TYR A 245 -18.99 -5.67 20.14
N TYR A 246 -20.04 -6.25 20.70
CA TYR A 246 -20.28 -7.69 20.59
C TYR A 246 -20.62 -8.12 19.16
N ASP A 247 -21.36 -7.30 18.40
CA ASP A 247 -21.60 -7.55 16.98
C ASP A 247 -20.28 -7.63 16.18
N LEU A 248 -19.30 -6.74 16.50
CA LEU A 248 -17.96 -6.80 15.91
C LEU A 248 -17.20 -8.07 16.29
N ILE A 249 -17.30 -8.50 17.55
CA ILE A 249 -16.66 -9.75 17.99
C ILE A 249 -17.29 -10.98 17.31
N GLU A 250 -18.62 -11.01 17.12
CA GLU A 250 -19.31 -12.06 16.37
C GLU A 250 -18.87 -12.13 14.90
N LEU A 251 -18.58 -10.98 14.30
CA LEU A 251 -17.99 -10.85 12.97
C LEU A 251 -16.51 -11.27 12.91
N LYS A 252 -15.95 -11.81 14.01
CA LYS A 252 -14.56 -12.24 14.17
C LYS A 252 -13.54 -11.10 14.08
N GLU A 253 -13.94 -9.87 14.32
CA GLU A 253 -13.01 -8.77 14.49
C GLU A 253 -12.22 -8.94 15.79
N SER A 254 -10.91 -8.71 15.72
CA SER A 254 -10.10 -8.81 16.95
C SER A 254 -10.31 -7.60 17.85
N PRO A 255 -10.35 -7.77 19.19
CA PRO A 255 -10.43 -6.65 20.13
C PRO A 255 -9.32 -5.62 19.91
N PHE A 256 -8.11 -6.07 19.58
CA PHE A 256 -7.00 -5.19 19.20
C PHE A 256 -7.29 -4.37 17.92
N GLY A 257 -7.91 -4.99 16.92
CA GLY A 257 -8.34 -4.30 15.70
C GLY A 257 -9.37 -3.23 16.00
N ILE A 258 -10.35 -3.54 16.85
CA ILE A 258 -11.36 -2.58 17.31
C ILE A 258 -10.71 -1.41 18.05
N LEU A 259 -9.78 -1.69 18.99
CA LEU A 259 -9.03 -0.66 19.72
C LEU A 259 -8.23 0.25 18.77
N ALA A 260 -7.52 -0.32 17.80
CA ALA A 260 -6.76 0.44 16.82
C ALA A 260 -7.65 1.35 15.95
N LEU A 261 -8.84 0.87 15.56
CA LEU A 261 -9.81 1.67 14.81
C LEU A 261 -10.41 2.80 15.66
N LEU A 262 -10.67 2.56 16.95
CA LEU A 262 -11.11 3.60 17.90
C LEU A 262 -10.06 4.71 18.02
N VAL A 263 -8.80 4.34 18.25
CA VAL A 263 -7.67 5.29 18.32
C VAL A 263 -7.56 6.09 17.01
N ARG A 264 -7.62 5.42 15.88
CA ARG A 264 -7.57 6.08 14.57
C ARG A 264 -8.70 7.10 14.42
N GLN A 265 -9.92 6.72 14.75
CA GLN A 265 -11.08 7.61 14.63
C GLN A 265 -10.99 8.80 15.59
N CYS A 266 -10.62 8.59 16.86
CA CYS A 266 -10.40 9.66 17.82
C CYS A 266 -9.32 10.65 17.34
N ASN A 267 -8.21 10.15 16.81
CA ASN A 267 -7.16 11.00 16.21
C ASN A 267 -7.67 11.81 15.02
N GLN A 268 -8.49 11.22 14.15
CA GLN A 268 -9.08 11.94 13.01
C GLN A 268 -10.03 13.04 13.49
N LEU A 269 -10.85 12.78 14.53
CA LEU A 269 -11.73 13.79 15.14
C LEU A 269 -10.93 14.93 15.78
N LEU A 270 -9.86 14.60 16.48
CA LEU A 270 -8.98 15.60 17.11
C LEU A 270 -8.32 16.48 16.02
N GLN A 271 -7.76 15.88 14.98
CA GLN A 271 -7.12 16.58 13.89
C GLN A 271 -8.11 17.50 13.13
N VAL A 272 -9.30 16.99 12.79
CA VAL A 272 -10.29 17.80 12.07
C VAL A 272 -10.74 18.98 12.90
N LYS A 273 -10.91 18.78 14.20
CA LYS A 273 -11.32 19.83 15.15
C LYS A 273 -10.26 20.91 15.28
N ASP A 274 -9.00 20.54 15.40
CA ASP A 274 -7.84 21.45 15.45
C ASP A 274 -7.74 22.27 14.16
N LEU A 275 -7.81 21.64 13.01
CA LEU A 275 -7.74 22.30 11.71
C LEU A 275 -8.94 23.21 11.43
N ASP A 276 -10.12 22.87 11.94
CA ASP A 276 -11.33 23.68 11.86
C ASP A 276 -11.22 24.93 12.74
N CYS A 277 -10.69 24.80 13.96
CA CYS A 277 -10.39 25.93 14.85
C CYS A 277 -9.36 26.89 14.22
N LEU A 278 -8.45 26.41 13.41
CA LEU A 278 -7.50 27.23 12.64
C LEU A 278 -8.13 27.88 11.38
N GLY A 279 -9.44 27.76 11.18
CA GLY A 279 -10.16 28.37 10.07
C GLY A 279 -9.87 27.76 8.70
N LYS A 280 -9.34 26.54 8.62
CA LYS A 280 -9.03 25.88 7.34
C LYS A 280 -10.30 25.43 6.62
N SER A 281 -10.36 25.64 5.31
CA SER A 281 -11.46 25.15 4.48
C SER A 281 -11.48 23.61 4.41
N ASN A 282 -12.65 23.02 4.14
CA ASN A 282 -12.79 21.56 4.01
C ASN A 282 -11.81 20.94 2.98
N GLY A 283 -11.54 21.66 1.89
CA GLY A 283 -10.56 21.20 0.90
C GLY A 283 -9.11 21.19 1.41
N MET A 284 -8.73 22.18 2.25
CA MET A 284 -7.41 22.22 2.87
C MET A 284 -7.27 21.13 3.94
N ILE A 285 -8.32 20.90 4.73
CA ILE A 285 -8.37 19.83 5.74
C ILE A 285 -8.26 18.46 5.05
N ALA A 286 -9.04 18.24 4.01
CA ALA A 286 -9.01 17.01 3.22
C ALA A 286 -7.60 16.69 2.70
N LYS A 287 -6.91 17.70 2.16
CA LYS A 287 -5.54 17.56 1.66
C LYS A 287 -4.53 17.25 2.77
N GLN A 288 -4.65 17.91 3.92
CA GLN A 288 -3.74 17.74 5.05
C GLN A 288 -3.91 16.38 5.75
N MET A 289 -5.17 15.96 5.94
CA MET A 289 -5.52 14.68 6.57
C MET A 289 -5.45 13.49 5.59
N LYS A 290 -5.22 13.75 4.29
CA LYS A 290 -5.24 12.74 3.22
C LYS A 290 -6.57 11.96 3.17
N VAL A 291 -7.68 12.66 3.38
CA VAL A 291 -9.04 12.07 3.30
C VAL A 291 -9.85 12.78 2.21
N PRO A 292 -10.84 12.11 1.59
CA PRO A 292 -11.74 12.75 0.63
C PRO A 292 -12.51 13.91 1.24
N ALA A 293 -12.75 14.97 0.47
CA ALA A 293 -13.38 16.19 0.97
C ALA A 293 -14.79 15.96 1.56
N PHE A 294 -15.55 14.99 1.03
CA PHE A 294 -16.89 14.65 1.55
C PHE A 294 -16.86 14.04 2.95
N VAL A 295 -15.73 13.41 3.33
CA VAL A 295 -15.55 12.80 4.65
C VAL A 295 -15.30 13.87 5.71
N VAL A 296 -14.65 14.98 5.34
CA VAL A 296 -14.36 16.07 6.28
C VAL A 296 -15.64 16.63 6.91
N GLY A 297 -16.74 16.73 6.13
CA GLY A 297 -18.03 17.14 6.67
C GLY A 297 -18.52 16.21 7.78
N LYS A 298 -18.55 14.89 7.53
CA LYS A 298 -18.95 13.88 8.51
C LYS A 298 -18.06 13.91 9.76
N LEU A 299 -16.73 14.03 9.57
CA LEU A 299 -15.78 14.11 10.70
C LEU A 299 -15.99 15.39 11.52
N LYS A 300 -16.25 16.55 10.89
CA LYS A 300 -16.56 17.79 11.61
C LYS A 300 -17.83 17.66 12.44
N ASP A 301 -18.89 17.08 11.87
CA ASP A 301 -20.16 16.92 12.58
C ASP A 301 -20.01 15.98 13.77
N GLN A 302 -19.28 14.87 13.64
CA GLN A 302 -18.97 13.99 14.75
C GLN A 302 -18.04 14.66 15.78
N ALA A 303 -17.03 15.41 15.35
CA ALA A 303 -16.09 16.10 16.22
C ALA A 303 -16.75 17.18 17.09
N LYS A 304 -17.87 17.78 16.66
CA LYS A 304 -18.67 18.70 17.47
C LYS A 304 -19.23 18.07 18.75
N MET A 305 -19.41 16.74 18.74
CA MET A 305 -19.97 15.98 19.88
C MET A 305 -18.97 15.79 21.04
N PHE A 306 -17.69 16.08 20.83
CA PHE A 306 -16.63 15.89 21.82
C PHE A 306 -15.85 17.18 22.05
N SER A 307 -15.37 17.41 23.28
CA SER A 307 -14.34 18.42 23.54
C SER A 307 -12.96 17.97 23.06
N MET A 308 -12.01 18.90 22.90
CA MET A 308 -10.61 18.53 22.59
C MET A 308 -10.00 17.67 23.71
N ASP A 309 -10.29 18.02 24.97
CA ASP A 309 -9.77 17.32 26.12
C ASP A 309 -10.37 15.91 26.22
N THR A 310 -11.68 15.76 26.00
CA THR A 310 -12.32 14.44 25.95
C THR A 310 -11.65 13.52 24.90
N LEU A 311 -11.36 14.03 23.70
CA LEU A 311 -10.70 13.23 22.67
C LEU A 311 -9.27 12.85 23.06
N ARG A 312 -8.53 13.74 23.72
CA ARG A 312 -7.18 13.45 24.24
C ARG A 312 -7.22 12.39 25.34
N ASP A 313 -8.16 12.54 26.30
CA ASP A 313 -8.34 11.57 27.38
C ASP A 313 -8.72 10.18 26.84
N MET A 314 -9.56 10.13 25.80
CA MET A 314 -9.92 8.87 25.14
C MET A 314 -8.70 8.21 24.47
N ILE A 315 -7.87 8.99 23.78
CA ILE A 315 -6.65 8.47 23.14
C ILE A 315 -5.67 7.95 24.19
N GLU A 316 -5.48 8.68 25.29
CA GLU A 316 -4.63 8.27 26.40
C GLU A 316 -5.14 7.00 27.08
N ALA A 317 -6.44 6.89 27.33
CA ALA A 317 -7.06 5.70 27.91
C ALA A 317 -6.90 4.48 26.96
N CYS A 318 -7.03 4.67 25.65
CA CYS A 318 -6.75 3.61 24.66
C CYS A 318 -5.29 3.14 24.75
N ALA A 319 -4.32 4.06 24.87
CA ALA A 319 -2.91 3.72 24.98
C ALA A 319 -2.60 2.93 26.26
N LYS A 320 -3.19 3.33 27.41
CA LYS A 320 -3.06 2.59 28.69
C LYS A 320 -3.68 1.20 28.61
N THR A 321 -4.79 1.05 27.89
CA THR A 321 -5.44 -0.25 27.68
C THR A 321 -4.57 -1.14 26.79
N ASP A 322 -4.02 -0.62 25.70
CA ASP A 322 -3.09 -1.33 24.81
C ASP A 322 -1.87 -1.85 25.56
N GLU A 323 -1.24 -1.00 26.40
CA GLU A 323 -0.13 -1.39 27.26
C GLU A 323 -0.52 -2.51 28.24
N SER A 324 -1.69 -2.38 28.89
CA SER A 324 -2.16 -3.36 29.87
C SER A 324 -2.43 -4.73 29.23
N ILE A 325 -2.93 -4.75 28.02
CA ILE A 325 -3.14 -5.97 27.24
C ILE A 325 -1.78 -6.58 26.82
N LYS A 326 -0.89 -5.78 26.24
CA LYS A 326 0.43 -6.25 25.79
C LYS A 326 1.33 -6.76 26.91
N THR A 327 1.16 -6.22 28.12
CA THR A 327 1.87 -6.69 29.31
C THR A 327 1.18 -7.85 30.04
N GLY A 328 0.06 -8.35 29.53
CA GLY A 328 -0.67 -9.49 30.07
C GLY A 328 -1.45 -9.19 31.38
N LYS A 329 -1.60 -7.91 31.75
CA LYS A 329 -2.35 -7.51 32.95
C LYS A 329 -3.85 -7.75 32.80
N ILE A 330 -4.36 -7.71 31.57
CA ILE A 330 -5.77 -7.92 31.25
C ILE A 330 -5.88 -8.61 29.88
N SER A 331 -6.93 -9.41 29.67
CA SER A 331 -7.20 -9.95 28.33
C SER A 331 -7.70 -8.84 27.40
N ASP A 332 -7.42 -9.00 26.10
CA ASP A 332 -7.79 -8.03 25.07
C ASP A 332 -9.29 -7.75 25.03
N ARG A 333 -10.12 -8.81 25.10
CA ARG A 333 -11.59 -8.70 25.09
C ARG A 333 -12.11 -7.88 26.27
N VAL A 334 -11.64 -8.20 27.49
CA VAL A 334 -12.08 -7.53 28.71
C VAL A 334 -11.52 -6.10 28.78
N GLY A 335 -10.28 -5.89 28.33
CA GLY A 335 -9.66 -4.57 28.31
C GLY A 335 -10.41 -3.56 27.44
N VAL A 336 -10.77 -3.98 26.22
CA VAL A 336 -11.55 -3.12 25.32
C VAL A 336 -12.98 -2.91 25.82
N GLU A 337 -13.62 -3.93 26.38
CA GLU A 337 -14.96 -3.81 26.95
C GLU A 337 -15.00 -2.79 28.10
N LEU A 338 -14.07 -2.89 29.06
CA LEU A 338 -13.98 -1.95 30.19
C LEU A 338 -13.70 -0.52 29.71
N LEU A 339 -12.86 -0.35 28.69
CA LEU A 339 -12.57 0.94 28.07
C LEU A 339 -13.86 1.58 27.48
N LEU A 340 -14.64 0.80 26.76
CA LEU A 340 -15.90 1.25 26.16
C LEU A 340 -16.94 1.60 27.23
N ILE A 341 -17.01 0.83 28.33
CA ILE A 341 -17.84 1.14 29.49
C ILE A 341 -17.41 2.48 30.09
N GLN A 342 -16.10 2.69 30.31
CA GLN A 342 -15.56 3.94 30.84
C GLN A 342 -15.93 5.14 29.94
N PHE A 343 -15.82 5.03 28.63
CA PHE A 343 -16.17 6.11 27.70
C PHE A 343 -17.66 6.45 27.68
N SER A 344 -18.51 5.47 27.98
CA SER A 344 -19.97 5.61 27.99
C SER A 344 -20.56 5.93 29.37
N GLN A 345 -19.72 6.11 30.40
CA GLN A 345 -20.21 6.58 31.73
C GLN A 345 -20.63 8.04 31.67
N LYS A 346 -21.59 8.40 32.54
CA LYS A 346 -22.14 9.77 32.66
C LYS A 346 -21.11 10.75 33.18
#